data_4bab27193fe4bf78cb08628a5bb2efee
#
_entry.id   4bab27193fe4bf78cb08628a5bb2efee
#
_cell.length_a   1.000
_cell.length_b   1.000
_cell.length_c   1.000
_cell.angle_alpha   90.00
_cell.angle_beta   90.00
_cell.angle_gamma   90.00
#
_symmetry.space_group_name_H-M   'P 1'
#
loop_
_entity.id
_entity.type
_entity.pdbx_description
1 polymer ?
#
loop_
_entity_poly.entity_id
_entity_poly.type
_entity_poly.pdbx_seq_one_letter_code
_entity_poly.pdbx_strand_id
1 'polypeptide(L)'
;MDLNRFPAGGTGGFRTSWRRGVVWAAVIGSSVALPQSVVAQQSEAPEVRDLLARAEQVYDGLSSMQAEFDQSIEIALLGRKRSGTGTWYQKGAGRFKMDFTDPAGDVIVADGASLWLYYPSTHPGQVIRSTIDANTTGAGMVDLQGRIFDEAAEAYEAVLDGNEAVDGHSTWLVSLTPRGESPYRLVRVWIDTERLLVRRFEITEENETLRTVVLRDLQPNADIPDSTFSFTPPAGTDVFEG
;
A
#
# COMPACT_ATOMS: atom_id res chain seq x y z
N MET A 1 35.70 42.08 42.88
CA MET A 1 35.05 42.37 44.15
C MET A 1 34.44 41.07 44.59
N ASP A 2 35.23 40.39 45.29
CA ASP A 2 35.32 40.13 46.74
C ASP A 2 34.25 39.15 47.19
N LEU A 3 34.65 37.96 47.42
CA LEU A 3 35.30 37.35 48.61
C LEU A 3 34.31 36.78 49.62
N ASN A 4 34.46 35.48 49.84
CA ASN A 4 34.73 34.84 51.16
C ASN A 4 33.48 34.49 52.03
N ARG A 5 33.33 33.39 52.69
CA ARG A 5 34.26 32.47 53.38
C ARG A 5 33.48 31.35 54.04
N PHE A 6 34.06 30.18 54.13
CA PHE A 6 33.75 29.12 55.11
C PHE A 6 34.04 29.59 56.57
N PRO A 7 33.54 28.90 57.63
CA PRO A 7 34.25 27.72 58.18
C PRO A 7 33.31 26.63 58.77
N ALA A 8 33.67 25.46 58.77
CA ALA A 8 34.36 24.42 59.54
C ALA A 8 34.04 24.38 61.08
N GLY A 9 33.78 23.12 61.48
CA GLY A 9 34.17 22.69 62.82
C GLY A 9 33.09 22.03 63.68
N GLY A 10 33.38 20.82 64.13
CA GLY A 10 33.05 20.38 65.43
C GLY A 10 32.84 18.90 65.66
N THR A 11 33.89 18.23 66.02
CA THR A 11 34.06 16.88 66.55
C THR A 11 33.30 16.59 67.84
N GLY A 12 32.89 15.35 68.08
CA GLY A 12 32.46 14.93 69.40
C GLY A 12 31.97 13.48 69.43
N GLY A 13 32.89 12.56 69.62
CA GLY A 13 32.56 11.20 69.95
C GLY A 13 32.22 10.98 71.41
N PHE A 14 31.42 9.90 71.62
CA PHE A 14 31.52 9.14 72.90
C PHE A 14 31.03 7.70 72.75
N ARG A 15 31.83 6.80 73.30
CA ARG A 15 31.71 5.36 73.39
C ARG A 15 30.82 5.01 74.60
N THR A 16 30.20 3.84 74.50
CA THR A 16 30.01 2.72 75.51
C THR A 16 28.61 2.14 75.38
N SER A 17 28.38 0.96 75.32
CA SER A 17 28.70 -0.39 75.83
C SER A 17 27.39 -1.19 76.07
N TRP A 18 27.33 -2.39 75.52
CA TRP A 18 26.68 -3.60 76.02
C TRP A 18 25.27 -3.61 76.60
N ARG A 19 24.33 -4.33 75.97
CA ARG A 19 23.67 -5.51 76.61
C ARG A 19 22.94 -6.40 75.59
N ARG A 20 23.11 -7.69 75.77
CA ARG A 20 22.44 -8.80 75.09
C ARG A 20 20.94 -8.79 75.44
N GLY A 21 20.08 -8.90 74.43
CA GLY A 21 18.67 -9.22 74.59
C GLY A 21 18.22 -10.00 73.33
N VAL A 22 18.04 -11.32 73.53
CA VAL A 22 17.46 -12.21 72.52
C VAL A 22 15.97 -11.95 72.49
N VAL A 23 15.45 -11.46 71.38
CA VAL A 23 14.02 -11.37 71.10
C VAL A 23 13.73 -12.11 69.80
N TRP A 24 12.94 -13.16 69.94
CA TRP A 24 12.38 -13.86 68.81
C TRP A 24 11.44 -12.95 68.04
N ALA A 25 11.77 -12.61 66.82
CA ALA A 25 10.87 -11.89 65.90
C ALA A 25 10.36 -12.85 64.85
N ALA A 26 9.06 -13.06 64.87
CA ALA A 26 8.31 -13.82 63.88
C ALA A 26 8.52 -13.24 62.49
N VAL A 27 9.00 -14.05 61.55
CA VAL A 27 9.10 -13.73 60.15
C VAL A 27 7.69 -13.85 59.55
N ILE A 28 7.01 -12.70 59.43
CA ILE A 28 5.82 -12.59 58.57
C ILE A 28 6.32 -12.51 57.14
N GLY A 29 6.20 -13.63 56.41
CA GLY A 29 6.50 -13.66 54.98
C GLY A 29 5.45 -12.87 54.21
N SER A 30 5.76 -11.59 53.92
CA SER A 30 5.01 -10.80 52.94
C SER A 30 5.39 -11.28 51.53
N SER A 31 4.52 -12.12 50.92
CA SER A 31 4.61 -12.46 49.51
C SER A 31 4.33 -11.22 48.71
N VAL A 32 5.39 -10.56 48.24
CA VAL A 32 5.28 -9.51 47.22
C VAL A 32 4.96 -10.18 45.90
N ALA A 33 3.68 -10.15 45.51
CA ALA A 33 3.26 -10.52 44.17
C ALA A 33 3.81 -9.45 43.21
N LEU A 34 4.85 -9.78 42.47
CA LEU A 34 5.33 -8.98 41.36
C LEU A 34 4.23 -8.93 40.27
N PRO A 35 3.84 -7.77 39.79
CA PRO A 35 2.95 -7.71 38.64
C PRO A 35 3.65 -8.38 37.47
N GLN A 36 3.09 -9.47 36.98
CA GLN A 36 3.47 -10.03 35.69
C GLN A 36 3.06 -8.99 34.63
N SER A 37 4.03 -8.26 34.12
CA SER A 37 3.86 -7.44 32.92
C SER A 37 3.43 -8.38 31.80
N VAL A 38 2.16 -8.32 31.42
CA VAL A 38 1.67 -8.89 30.18
C VAL A 38 2.38 -8.11 29.09
N VAL A 39 3.47 -8.65 28.57
CA VAL A 39 4.07 -8.19 27.32
C VAL A 39 3.02 -8.50 26.27
N ALA A 40 2.26 -7.48 25.88
CA ALA A 40 1.45 -7.54 24.68
C ALA A 40 2.41 -7.95 23.55
N GLN A 41 2.21 -9.13 22.97
CA GLN A 41 2.88 -9.51 21.74
C GLN A 41 2.45 -8.49 20.69
N GLN A 42 3.28 -7.47 20.49
CA GLN A 42 3.23 -6.67 19.29
C GLN A 42 3.51 -7.66 18.16
N SER A 43 2.52 -7.93 17.33
CA SER A 43 2.72 -8.65 16.08
C SER A 43 3.80 -7.88 15.33
N GLU A 44 4.98 -8.49 15.24
CA GLU A 44 6.12 -7.93 14.51
C GLU A 44 5.67 -7.74 13.06
N ALA A 45 5.88 -6.54 12.52
CA ALA A 45 5.52 -6.27 11.14
C ALA A 45 6.30 -7.24 10.23
N PRO A 46 5.65 -7.87 9.24
CA PRO A 46 6.33 -8.79 8.33
C PRO A 46 7.48 -8.08 7.61
N GLU A 47 8.55 -8.78 7.30
CA GLU A 47 9.53 -8.24 6.37
C GLU A 47 8.84 -7.98 5.03
N VAL A 48 9.14 -6.86 4.39
CA VAL A 48 8.46 -6.43 3.14
C VAL A 48 8.56 -7.49 2.05
N ARG A 49 9.67 -8.20 1.95
CA ARG A 49 9.86 -9.28 0.98
C ARG A 49 8.93 -10.45 1.21
N ASP A 50 8.77 -10.88 2.46
CA ASP A 50 7.87 -11.96 2.82
C ASP A 50 6.41 -11.58 2.57
N LEU A 51 6.05 -10.31 2.84
CA LEU A 51 4.74 -9.79 2.54
C LEU A 51 4.45 -9.84 1.03
N LEU A 52 5.37 -9.34 0.21
CA LEU A 52 5.23 -9.32 -1.25
C LEU A 52 5.18 -10.73 -1.82
N ALA A 53 6.04 -11.65 -1.38
CA ALA A 53 6.02 -13.04 -1.84
C ALA A 53 4.72 -13.78 -1.47
N ARG A 54 4.14 -13.48 -0.30
CA ARG A 54 2.84 -14.02 0.08
C ARG A 54 1.69 -13.44 -0.73
N ALA A 55 1.76 -12.15 -1.06
CA ALA A 55 0.79 -11.50 -1.93
C ALA A 55 0.87 -12.10 -3.36
N GLU A 56 2.07 -12.27 -3.91
CA GLU A 56 2.32 -12.95 -5.19
C GLU A 56 1.62 -14.31 -5.24
N GLN A 57 1.84 -15.18 -4.24
CA GLN A 57 1.19 -16.49 -4.18
C GLN A 57 -0.35 -16.42 -4.20
N VAL A 58 -0.93 -15.37 -3.57
CA VAL A 58 -2.38 -15.15 -3.63
C VAL A 58 -2.80 -14.78 -5.03
N TYR A 59 -2.08 -13.86 -5.68
CA TYR A 59 -2.39 -13.41 -7.05
C TYR A 59 -2.20 -14.52 -8.09
N ASP A 60 -1.18 -15.37 -7.95
CA ASP A 60 -0.97 -16.56 -8.79
C ASP A 60 -2.15 -17.55 -8.73
N GLY A 61 -2.79 -17.63 -7.57
CA GLY A 61 -3.98 -18.45 -7.36
C GLY A 61 -5.27 -17.86 -7.91
N LEU A 62 -5.27 -16.59 -8.37
CA LEU A 62 -6.48 -15.94 -8.89
C LEU A 62 -6.69 -16.21 -10.36
N SER A 63 -7.87 -16.73 -10.70
CA SER A 63 -8.31 -16.82 -12.09
C SER A 63 -8.83 -15.50 -12.64
N SER A 64 -9.42 -14.66 -11.75
CA SER A 64 -10.03 -13.38 -12.09
C SER A 64 -10.21 -12.51 -10.84
N MET A 65 -10.46 -11.22 -11.04
CA MET A 65 -10.84 -10.27 -10.02
C MET A 65 -11.87 -9.29 -10.59
N GLN A 66 -12.94 -9.03 -9.85
CA GLN A 66 -13.85 -7.92 -10.08
C GLN A 66 -13.88 -7.04 -8.83
N ALA A 67 -14.00 -5.72 -9.00
CA ALA A 67 -14.13 -4.75 -7.91
C ALA A 67 -14.84 -3.50 -8.39
N GLU A 68 -15.43 -2.74 -7.49
CA GLU A 68 -15.75 -1.33 -7.69
C GLU A 68 -14.48 -0.50 -7.53
N PHE A 69 -14.31 0.57 -8.34
CA PHE A 69 -13.19 1.46 -8.17
C PHE A 69 -13.59 2.92 -8.05
N ASP A 70 -12.79 3.67 -7.25
CA ASP A 70 -12.73 5.12 -7.28
C ASP A 70 -11.33 5.54 -7.72
N GLN A 71 -11.25 6.34 -8.76
CA GLN A 71 -10.01 6.89 -9.27
C GLN A 71 -9.94 8.39 -9.07
N SER A 72 -8.75 8.91 -8.71
CA SER A 72 -8.42 10.32 -8.87
C SER A 72 -7.07 10.49 -9.56
N ILE A 73 -6.97 11.52 -10.40
CA ILE A 73 -5.74 11.92 -11.10
C ILE A 73 -5.49 13.38 -10.76
N GLU A 74 -4.36 13.65 -10.12
CA GLU A 74 -3.93 15.01 -9.76
C GLU A 74 -2.73 15.40 -10.61
N ILE A 75 -2.88 16.43 -11.42
CA ILE A 75 -1.83 16.99 -12.28
C ILE A 75 -1.30 18.24 -11.60
N ALA A 76 -0.26 18.09 -10.79
CA ALA A 76 0.28 19.14 -9.93
C ALA A 76 0.66 20.41 -10.73
N LEU A 77 1.33 20.26 -11.87
CA LEU A 77 1.74 21.37 -12.73
C LEU A 77 0.57 22.23 -13.24
N LEU A 78 -0.62 21.65 -13.39
CA LEU A 78 -1.80 22.35 -13.92
C LEU A 78 -2.80 22.72 -12.81
N GLY A 79 -2.57 22.29 -11.57
CA GLY A 79 -3.53 22.43 -10.48
C GLY A 79 -4.87 21.75 -10.77
N ARG A 80 -4.87 20.71 -11.62
CA ARG A 80 -6.09 20.01 -12.06
C ARG A 80 -6.23 18.70 -11.34
N LYS A 81 -7.46 18.41 -10.93
CA LYS A 81 -7.87 17.11 -10.41
C LYS A 81 -9.03 16.56 -11.26
N ARG A 82 -8.94 15.28 -11.60
CA ARG A 82 -10.00 14.52 -12.25
C ARG A 82 -10.31 13.32 -11.39
N SER A 83 -11.58 12.92 -11.34
CA SER A 83 -12.01 11.72 -10.65
C SER A 83 -12.88 10.88 -11.58
N GLY A 84 -13.03 9.62 -11.25
CA GLY A 84 -13.92 8.70 -11.93
C GLY A 84 -14.19 7.49 -11.06
N THR A 85 -15.35 6.87 -11.29
CA THR A 85 -15.80 5.65 -10.60
C THR A 85 -16.30 4.64 -11.61
N GLY A 86 -16.28 3.36 -11.26
CA GLY A 86 -16.77 2.31 -12.14
C GLY A 86 -16.43 0.92 -11.65
N THR A 87 -16.40 -0.02 -12.57
CA THR A 87 -16.09 -1.41 -12.27
C THR A 87 -14.75 -1.81 -12.89
N TRP A 88 -13.93 -2.43 -12.06
CA TRP A 88 -12.63 -3.02 -12.38
C TRP A 88 -12.81 -4.51 -12.68
N TYR A 89 -12.24 -4.96 -13.79
CA TYR A 89 -12.18 -6.37 -14.16
C TYR A 89 -10.76 -6.76 -14.50
N GLN A 90 -10.36 -7.96 -14.08
CA GLN A 90 -9.09 -8.57 -14.45
C GLN A 90 -9.26 -10.07 -14.61
N LYS A 91 -8.57 -10.68 -15.57
CA LYS A 91 -8.59 -12.12 -15.81
C LYS A 91 -7.27 -12.61 -16.38
N GLY A 92 -6.54 -13.41 -15.58
CA GLY A 92 -5.22 -13.88 -15.95
C GLY A 92 -4.22 -12.75 -16.24
N ALA A 93 -3.12 -13.06 -16.88
CA ALA A 93 -2.11 -12.07 -17.25
C ALA A 93 -2.55 -11.21 -18.43
N GLY A 94 -2.43 -9.90 -18.30
CA GLY A 94 -2.62 -8.94 -19.40
C GLY A 94 -4.04 -8.64 -19.84
N ARG A 95 -5.07 -9.23 -19.25
CA ARG A 95 -6.48 -8.87 -19.51
C ARG A 95 -7.07 -8.08 -18.37
N PHE A 96 -7.47 -6.86 -18.69
CA PHE A 96 -7.89 -5.87 -17.71
C PHE A 96 -8.92 -4.92 -18.33
N LYS A 97 -9.89 -4.45 -17.55
CA LYS A 97 -10.82 -3.40 -17.95
C LYS A 97 -11.18 -2.52 -16.77
N MET A 98 -11.16 -1.20 -17.00
CA MET A 98 -11.88 -0.22 -16.16
C MET A 98 -13.06 0.30 -16.98
N ASP A 99 -14.26 0.03 -16.52
CA ASP A 99 -15.52 0.48 -17.12
C ASP A 99 -16.10 1.59 -16.26
N PHE A 100 -16.01 2.83 -16.74
CA PHE A 100 -16.41 3.98 -15.95
C PHE A 100 -17.91 4.18 -15.97
N THR A 101 -18.50 4.28 -14.79
CA THR A 101 -19.90 4.71 -14.61
C THR A 101 -20.02 6.23 -14.49
N ASP A 102 -18.96 6.88 -14.01
CA ASP A 102 -18.80 8.34 -13.97
C ASP A 102 -17.31 8.70 -14.21
N PRO A 103 -16.99 9.43 -15.29
CA PRO A 103 -17.88 9.81 -16.41
C PRO A 103 -18.28 8.59 -17.24
N ALA A 104 -19.58 8.49 -17.54
CA ALA A 104 -20.11 7.35 -18.28
C ALA A 104 -19.55 7.26 -19.72
N GLY A 105 -19.18 6.04 -20.11
CA GLY A 105 -18.67 5.75 -21.45
C GLY A 105 -17.14 5.83 -21.58
N ASP A 106 -16.43 6.38 -20.59
CA ASP A 106 -14.97 6.26 -20.55
C ASP A 106 -14.62 4.80 -20.25
N VAL A 107 -13.57 4.28 -20.92
CA VAL A 107 -13.13 2.91 -20.73
C VAL A 107 -11.63 2.77 -20.99
N ILE A 108 -10.99 1.90 -20.20
CA ILE A 108 -9.64 1.39 -20.44
C ILE A 108 -9.77 -0.11 -20.58
N VAL A 109 -9.21 -0.68 -21.66
CA VAL A 109 -9.24 -2.14 -21.90
C VAL A 109 -7.87 -2.61 -22.32
N ALA A 110 -7.36 -3.62 -21.63
CA ALA A 110 -6.25 -4.45 -22.09
C ALA A 110 -6.81 -5.81 -22.49
N ASP A 111 -6.62 -6.18 -23.77
CA ASP A 111 -7.18 -7.41 -24.35
C ASP A 111 -6.17 -8.59 -24.33
N GLY A 112 -4.99 -8.37 -23.78
CA GLY A 112 -3.86 -9.30 -23.75
C GLY A 112 -2.82 -9.01 -24.83
N ALA A 113 -3.11 -8.16 -25.81
CA ALA A 113 -2.19 -7.73 -26.85
C ALA A 113 -2.06 -6.23 -26.96
N SER A 114 -3.17 -5.52 -26.80
CA SER A 114 -3.27 -4.07 -26.92
C SER A 114 -3.93 -3.46 -25.69
N LEU A 115 -3.49 -2.26 -25.36
CA LEU A 115 -4.15 -1.36 -24.40
C LEU A 115 -4.94 -0.32 -25.19
N TRP A 116 -6.22 -0.22 -24.91
CA TRP A 116 -7.14 0.71 -25.50
C TRP A 116 -7.56 1.75 -24.47
N LEU A 117 -7.39 3.04 -24.79
CA LEU A 117 -7.83 4.15 -23.96
C LEU A 117 -8.90 4.92 -24.74
N TYR A 118 -10.13 4.91 -24.26
CA TYR A 118 -11.25 5.64 -24.82
C TYR A 118 -11.90 6.52 -23.77
N TYR A 119 -11.76 7.82 -23.93
CA TYR A 119 -12.27 8.83 -23.01
C TYR A 119 -13.18 9.83 -23.73
N PRO A 120 -14.40 9.42 -24.17
CA PRO A 120 -15.32 10.32 -24.87
C PRO A 120 -15.73 11.52 -24.04
N SER A 121 -15.67 11.44 -22.71
CA SER A 121 -15.97 12.55 -21.81
C SER A 121 -15.04 13.75 -21.98
N THR A 122 -13.80 13.51 -22.45
CA THR A 122 -12.78 14.56 -22.60
C THR A 122 -12.22 14.68 -24.01
N HIS A 123 -12.15 13.57 -24.75
CA HIS A 123 -11.63 13.48 -26.11
C HIS A 123 -12.62 12.71 -26.98
N PRO A 124 -13.80 13.34 -27.29
CA PRO A 124 -14.79 12.66 -28.11
C PRO A 124 -14.23 12.34 -29.49
N GLY A 125 -14.55 11.16 -29.99
CA GLY A 125 -14.12 10.72 -31.33
C GLY A 125 -12.66 10.27 -31.43
N GLN A 126 -11.95 10.08 -30.31
CA GLN A 126 -10.55 9.65 -30.29
C GLN A 126 -10.40 8.38 -29.44
N VAL A 127 -9.62 7.43 -29.95
CA VAL A 127 -9.19 6.21 -29.25
C VAL A 127 -7.67 6.13 -29.36
N ILE A 128 -6.99 5.88 -28.26
CA ILE A 128 -5.56 5.59 -28.25
C ILE A 128 -5.41 4.06 -28.12
N ARG A 129 -4.60 3.48 -29.00
CA ARG A 129 -4.20 2.08 -28.95
C ARG A 129 -2.70 2.01 -28.75
N SER A 130 -2.26 1.21 -27.77
CA SER A 130 -0.84 0.95 -27.53
C SER A 130 -0.60 -0.56 -27.45
N THR A 131 0.57 -1.03 -27.85
CA THR A 131 1.01 -2.38 -27.55
C THR A 131 1.32 -2.46 -26.05
N ILE A 132 0.91 -3.53 -25.39
CA ILE A 132 1.23 -3.73 -23.99
C ILE A 132 2.71 -4.11 -23.88
N ASP A 133 3.53 -3.15 -23.45
CA ASP A 133 4.93 -3.36 -23.07
C ASP A 133 5.26 -2.64 -21.76
N ALA A 134 6.46 -2.86 -21.22
CA ALA A 134 6.87 -2.30 -19.93
C ALA A 134 6.95 -0.76 -19.91
N ASN A 135 6.98 -0.10 -21.08
CA ASN A 135 7.13 1.35 -21.23
C ASN A 135 5.81 2.05 -21.62
N THR A 136 4.73 1.30 -21.76
CA THR A 136 3.44 1.86 -22.19
C THR A 136 2.85 2.72 -21.08
N THR A 137 2.56 4.00 -21.38
CA THR A 137 1.83 4.88 -20.46
C THR A 137 0.47 4.26 -20.09
N GLY A 138 0.27 3.94 -18.83
CA GLY A 138 -0.89 3.18 -18.35
C GLY A 138 -0.64 1.67 -18.19
N ALA A 139 0.46 1.12 -18.73
CA ALA A 139 0.86 -0.27 -18.47
C ALA A 139 1.04 -0.51 -16.97
N GLY A 140 1.49 0.48 -16.20
CA GLY A 140 1.54 0.41 -14.74
C GLY A 140 0.19 0.06 -14.10
N MET A 141 -0.96 0.39 -14.73
CA MET A 141 -2.27 -0.02 -14.25
C MET A 141 -2.62 -1.46 -14.64
N VAL A 142 -2.15 -1.91 -15.81
CA VAL A 142 -2.31 -3.28 -16.30
C VAL A 142 -1.38 -4.23 -15.55
N ASP A 143 -0.18 -3.75 -15.22
CA ASP A 143 0.86 -4.53 -14.54
C ASP A 143 0.70 -4.60 -13.02
N LEU A 144 -0.07 -3.69 -12.43
CA LEU A 144 -0.19 -3.57 -10.97
C LEU A 144 -0.62 -4.86 -10.27
N GLN A 145 -1.29 -5.76 -10.96
CA GLN A 145 -1.74 -7.00 -10.36
C GLN A 145 -0.98 -8.25 -10.85
N GLY A 146 -0.22 -8.17 -11.94
CA GLY A 146 0.59 -9.29 -12.44
C GLY A 146 2.07 -9.12 -12.10
N ARG A 147 2.68 -7.99 -12.46
CA ARG A 147 4.11 -7.81 -12.38
C ARG A 147 4.62 -7.14 -11.10
N ILE A 148 3.80 -6.36 -10.40
CA ILE A 148 4.27 -5.73 -9.15
C ILE A 148 4.68 -6.77 -8.13
N PHE A 149 4.05 -7.94 -8.16
CA PHE A 149 4.41 -9.04 -7.26
C PHE A 149 5.42 -10.00 -7.88
N ASP A 150 5.30 -10.34 -9.19
CA ASP A 150 6.15 -11.33 -9.88
C ASP A 150 7.65 -10.98 -9.89
N GLU A 151 8.00 -9.70 -9.95
CA GLU A 151 9.39 -9.23 -10.02
C GLU A 151 9.68 -8.15 -8.97
N ALA A 152 8.82 -8.04 -7.94
CA ALA A 152 8.90 -6.94 -6.97
C ALA A 152 10.29 -6.79 -6.34
N ALA A 153 10.95 -7.89 -6.00
CA ALA A 153 12.25 -7.88 -5.34
C ALA A 153 13.40 -7.44 -6.27
N GLU A 154 13.27 -7.69 -7.57
CA GLU A 154 14.31 -7.40 -8.57
C GLU A 154 14.09 -6.05 -9.23
N ALA A 155 12.83 -5.74 -9.59
CA ALA A 155 12.48 -4.54 -10.32
C ALA A 155 12.36 -3.29 -9.41
N TYR A 156 12.06 -3.48 -8.13
CA TYR A 156 11.82 -2.37 -7.21
C TYR A 156 12.68 -2.42 -5.95
N GLU A 157 12.94 -1.23 -5.39
CA GLU A 157 13.28 -1.07 -4.00
C GLU A 157 11.97 -0.95 -3.21
N ALA A 158 11.69 -1.94 -2.35
CA ALA A 158 10.46 -2.02 -1.58
C ALA A 158 10.69 -1.62 -0.12
N VAL A 159 9.80 -0.78 0.41
CA VAL A 159 9.80 -0.32 1.80
C VAL A 159 8.42 -0.54 2.40
N LEU A 160 8.37 -1.15 3.58
CA LEU A 160 7.15 -1.22 4.39
C LEU A 160 7.03 0.06 5.22
N ASP A 161 6.10 0.95 4.83
CA ASP A 161 5.93 2.25 5.49
C ASP A 161 5.05 2.18 6.75
N GLY A 162 4.32 1.08 6.94
CA GLY A 162 3.48 0.85 8.12
C GLY A 162 2.10 0.29 7.77
N ASN A 163 1.13 0.62 8.61
CA ASN A 163 -0.25 0.17 8.48
C ASN A 163 -1.19 1.36 8.35
N GLU A 164 -2.13 1.25 7.43
CA GLU A 164 -3.24 2.20 7.30
C GLU A 164 -4.55 1.44 7.13
N ALA A 165 -5.67 2.10 7.41
CA ALA A 165 -6.98 1.55 7.10
C ALA A 165 -7.47 2.09 5.75
N VAL A 166 -7.92 1.21 4.87
CA VAL A 166 -8.56 1.56 3.60
C VAL A 166 -9.98 0.97 3.60
N ASP A 167 -10.97 1.83 3.52
CA ASP A 167 -12.39 1.44 3.50
C ASP A 167 -12.76 0.46 4.64
N GLY A 168 -12.27 0.75 5.87
CA GLY A 168 -12.51 -0.05 7.07
C GLY A 168 -11.68 -1.33 7.19
N HIS A 169 -10.81 -1.62 6.24
CA HIS A 169 -9.91 -2.78 6.28
C HIS A 169 -8.49 -2.37 6.66
N SER A 170 -7.86 -3.13 7.54
CA SER A 170 -6.45 -2.94 7.86
C SER A 170 -5.57 -3.32 6.67
N THR A 171 -4.60 -2.48 6.33
CA THR A 171 -3.70 -2.72 5.22
C THR A 171 -2.25 -2.45 5.60
N TRP A 172 -1.33 -3.15 4.96
CA TRP A 172 0.08 -2.82 4.92
C TRP A 172 0.34 -1.82 3.81
N LEU A 173 0.98 -0.69 4.12
CA LEU A 173 1.43 0.27 3.12
C LEU A 173 2.85 -0.08 2.68
N VAL A 174 3.02 -0.35 1.40
CA VAL A 174 4.32 -0.62 0.79
C VAL A 174 4.60 0.41 -0.29
N SER A 175 5.77 1.03 -0.23
CA SER A 175 6.33 1.89 -1.28
C SER A 175 7.28 1.10 -2.15
N LEU A 176 7.14 1.24 -3.47
CA LEU A 176 7.92 0.56 -4.50
C LEU A 176 8.56 1.62 -5.40
N THR A 177 9.88 1.73 -5.36
CA THR A 177 10.67 2.63 -6.21
C THR A 177 11.32 1.80 -7.31
N PRO A 178 11.08 2.09 -8.62
CA PRO A 178 11.73 1.37 -9.71
C PRO A 178 13.25 1.47 -9.64
N ARG A 179 13.96 0.36 -9.93
CA ARG A 179 15.43 0.31 -9.98
C ARG A 179 16.00 0.73 -11.33
N GLY A 180 15.18 0.72 -12.37
CA GLY A 180 15.57 1.06 -13.74
C GLY A 180 14.72 2.19 -14.31
N GLU A 181 14.83 2.41 -15.63
CA GLU A 181 13.98 3.35 -16.35
C GLU A 181 12.52 2.91 -16.25
N SER A 182 11.65 3.85 -15.92
CA SER A 182 10.23 3.60 -15.71
C SER A 182 9.42 4.87 -16.02
N PRO A 183 8.19 4.78 -16.53
CA PRO A 183 7.32 5.94 -16.72
C PRO A 183 6.80 6.53 -15.41
N TYR A 184 7.06 5.88 -14.28
CA TYR A 184 6.70 6.35 -12.95
C TYR A 184 7.87 6.22 -11.98
N ARG A 185 7.94 7.13 -11.02
CA ARG A 185 9.03 7.20 -10.02
C ARG A 185 8.70 6.52 -8.71
N LEU A 186 7.41 6.33 -8.40
CA LEU A 186 6.97 5.71 -7.15
C LEU A 186 5.61 5.05 -7.36
N VAL A 187 5.48 3.85 -6.83
CA VAL A 187 4.19 3.19 -6.64
C VAL A 187 4.00 2.92 -5.15
N ARG A 188 2.81 3.22 -4.64
CA ARG A 188 2.40 2.81 -3.29
C ARG A 188 1.25 1.84 -3.40
N VAL A 189 1.30 0.78 -2.61
CA VAL A 189 0.25 -0.24 -2.57
C VAL A 189 -0.20 -0.48 -1.13
N TRP A 190 -1.51 -0.54 -0.93
CA TRP A 190 -2.15 -0.89 0.34
C TRP A 190 -2.68 -2.31 0.22
N ILE A 191 -2.02 -3.24 0.88
CA ILE A 191 -2.28 -4.67 0.83
C ILE A 191 -3.08 -5.06 2.07
N ASP A 192 -4.27 -5.63 1.88
CA ASP A 192 -5.12 -6.14 2.95
C ASP A 192 -4.36 -7.14 3.85
N THR A 193 -4.40 -6.92 5.16
CA THR A 193 -3.63 -7.73 6.11
C THR A 193 -4.12 -9.17 6.23
N GLU A 194 -5.39 -9.45 5.91
CA GLU A 194 -6.02 -10.75 6.02
C GLU A 194 -6.02 -11.50 4.69
N ARG A 195 -6.42 -10.80 3.61
CA ARG A 195 -6.63 -11.41 2.28
C ARG A 195 -5.45 -11.26 1.34
N LEU A 196 -4.47 -10.40 1.67
CA LEU A 196 -3.30 -10.06 0.85
C LEU A 196 -3.67 -9.53 -0.55
N LEU A 197 -4.85 -8.93 -0.69
CA LEU A 197 -5.32 -8.27 -1.91
C LEU A 197 -5.07 -6.76 -1.82
N VAL A 198 -4.75 -6.14 -2.94
CA VAL A 198 -4.59 -4.68 -3.04
C VAL A 198 -5.96 -4.01 -2.92
N ARG A 199 -6.07 -3.06 -1.98
CA ARG A 199 -7.27 -2.23 -1.80
C ARG A 199 -7.10 -0.81 -2.32
N ARG A 200 -5.88 -0.33 -2.36
CA ARG A 200 -5.54 0.98 -2.90
C ARG A 200 -4.17 0.92 -3.51
N PHE A 201 -3.99 1.67 -4.57
CA PHE A 201 -2.67 1.96 -5.09
C PHE A 201 -2.56 3.41 -5.55
N GLU A 202 -1.34 3.92 -5.53
CA GLU A 202 -0.96 5.23 -6.03
C GLU A 202 0.23 5.09 -6.96
N ILE A 203 0.16 5.78 -8.09
CA ILE A 203 1.27 5.88 -9.04
C ILE A 203 1.65 7.36 -9.15
N THR A 204 2.90 7.67 -8.86
CA THR A 204 3.48 8.99 -9.12
C THR A 204 4.32 8.90 -10.37
N GLU A 205 3.90 9.59 -11.43
CA GLU A 205 4.62 9.65 -12.70
C GLU A 205 5.82 10.61 -12.60
N GLU A 206 6.73 10.56 -13.58
CA GLU A 206 7.90 11.46 -13.65
C GLU A 206 7.51 12.95 -13.71
N ASN A 207 6.37 13.27 -14.32
CA ASN A 207 5.83 14.62 -14.44
C ASN A 207 5.04 15.09 -13.19
N GLU A 208 5.16 14.39 -12.05
CA GLU A 208 4.45 14.67 -10.80
C GLU A 208 2.92 14.43 -10.87
N THR A 209 2.42 13.78 -11.90
CA THR A 209 1.02 13.35 -11.92
C THR A 209 0.84 12.23 -10.91
N LEU A 210 -0.10 12.41 -9.99
CA LEU A 210 -0.48 11.39 -9.01
C LEU A 210 -1.81 10.76 -9.42
N ARG A 211 -1.79 9.46 -9.64
CA ARG A 211 -2.98 8.64 -9.86
C ARG A 211 -3.23 7.80 -8.62
N THR A 212 -4.41 7.92 -8.05
CA THR A 212 -4.88 7.08 -6.94
C THR A 212 -6.05 6.24 -7.41
N VAL A 213 -6.06 4.95 -7.09
CA VAL A 213 -7.20 4.05 -7.29
C VAL A 213 -7.49 3.33 -5.98
N VAL A 214 -8.74 3.37 -5.56
CA VAL A 214 -9.24 2.59 -4.41
C VAL A 214 -10.18 1.52 -4.95
N LEU A 215 -9.96 0.28 -4.53
CA LEU A 215 -10.76 -0.88 -4.92
C LEU A 215 -11.65 -1.31 -3.75
N ARG A 216 -12.96 -1.42 -4.03
CA ARG A 216 -13.97 -1.86 -3.08
C ARG A 216 -14.66 -3.12 -3.58
N ASP A 217 -15.38 -3.78 -2.70
CA ASP A 217 -16.17 -4.96 -3.03
C ASP A 217 -15.40 -6.01 -3.85
N LEU A 218 -14.15 -6.29 -3.41
CA LEU A 218 -13.24 -7.21 -4.09
C LEU A 218 -13.84 -8.61 -4.19
N GLN A 219 -14.06 -9.09 -5.41
CA GLN A 219 -14.61 -10.40 -5.75
C GLN A 219 -13.55 -11.23 -6.50
N PRO A 220 -12.66 -11.94 -5.77
CA PRO A 220 -11.71 -12.85 -6.38
C PRO A 220 -12.43 -14.06 -7.00
N ASN A 221 -11.91 -14.53 -8.12
CA ASN A 221 -12.42 -15.67 -8.88
C ASN A 221 -13.88 -15.48 -9.37
N ALA A 222 -14.27 -14.23 -9.66
CA ALA A 222 -15.56 -13.93 -10.28
C ALA A 222 -15.66 -14.56 -11.67
N ASP A 223 -16.84 -15.01 -12.05
CA ASP A 223 -17.09 -15.53 -13.40
C ASP A 223 -17.21 -14.37 -14.40
N ILE A 224 -16.07 -14.02 -15.04
CA ILE A 224 -15.96 -12.92 -15.98
C ILE A 224 -15.85 -13.48 -17.40
N PRO A 225 -16.83 -13.19 -18.30
CA PRO A 225 -16.76 -13.60 -19.68
C PRO A 225 -15.55 -12.99 -20.41
N ASP A 226 -14.91 -13.72 -21.32
CA ASP A 226 -13.78 -13.20 -22.09
C ASP A 226 -14.14 -12.00 -22.98
N SER A 227 -15.41 -11.91 -23.39
CA SER A 227 -15.93 -10.76 -24.14
C SER A 227 -15.87 -9.44 -23.36
N THR A 228 -15.76 -9.47 -22.02
CA THR A 228 -15.58 -8.27 -21.19
C THR A 228 -14.32 -7.49 -21.56
N PHE A 229 -13.29 -8.20 -22.05
CA PHE A 229 -11.99 -7.62 -22.41
C PHE A 229 -11.87 -7.31 -23.90
N SER A 230 -12.94 -7.40 -24.66
CA SER A 230 -12.97 -7.03 -26.08
C SER A 230 -13.38 -5.58 -26.22
N PHE A 231 -12.63 -4.80 -27.00
CA PHE A 231 -12.97 -3.43 -27.33
C PHE A 231 -13.01 -3.24 -28.84
N THR A 232 -14.05 -2.59 -29.31
CA THR A 232 -14.19 -2.18 -30.73
C THR A 232 -14.42 -0.67 -30.73
N PRO A 233 -13.53 0.12 -31.35
CA PRO A 233 -13.72 1.56 -31.47
C PRO A 233 -15.10 1.89 -32.06
N PRO A 234 -15.85 2.84 -31.48
CA PRO A 234 -17.13 3.27 -32.04
C PRO A 234 -16.98 3.83 -33.46
N ALA A 235 -18.03 3.67 -34.28
CA ALA A 235 -18.02 4.19 -35.64
C ALA A 235 -17.76 5.69 -35.68
N GLY A 236 -16.84 6.15 -36.52
CA GLY A 236 -16.46 7.56 -36.65
C GLY A 236 -15.45 8.05 -35.63
N THR A 237 -14.80 7.14 -34.89
CA THR A 237 -13.65 7.50 -34.03
C THR A 237 -12.34 7.32 -34.78
N ASP A 238 -11.39 8.23 -34.55
CA ASP A 238 -10.01 8.11 -35.04
C ASP A 238 -9.18 7.30 -34.03
N VAL A 239 -8.42 6.32 -34.53
CA VAL A 239 -7.52 5.50 -33.71
C VAL A 239 -6.10 6.01 -33.86
N PHE A 240 -5.50 6.39 -32.75
CA PHE A 240 -4.11 6.86 -32.67
C PHE A 240 -3.26 5.75 -32.07
N GLU A 241 -2.14 5.44 -32.70
CA GLU A 241 -1.14 4.51 -32.15
C GLU A 241 -0.25 5.28 -31.17
N GLY A 242 -0.09 4.74 -29.94
CA GLY A 242 0.68 5.35 -28.86
C GLY A 242 1.98 4.58 -28.56
#